data_d565264072c9c81a9efad52882d58cab
#
_entry.id   d565264072c9c81a9efad52882d58cab
#
_cell.length_a   1.000
_cell.length_b   1.000
_cell.length_c   1.000
_cell.angle_alpha   90.00
_cell.angle_beta   90.00
_cell.angle_gamma   90.00
#
_symmetry.space_group_name_H-M   'P 1'
#
loop_
_entity.id
_entity.type
_entity.pdbx_description
1 polymer ?
#
loop_
_entity_poly.entity_id
_entity_poly.type
_entity_poly.pdbx_seq_one_letter_code
_entity_poly.pdbx_strand_id
1 'polypeptide(L)'
;MFQTLKARLHQAREWLLDYAYLVTLGAMIAVIAGTALYTDHLRQQENVQAAAPAPEVASASPAPSASPSPLPTLAPVRIPTTFGAVRPVSGKAIRSFSAQPVFWQALDCWQAHPALDLAAEPGETAVCMRDGTVISCLRDDLWGWHVAVRQTDGSVCTYSGLSCALVQAGQNVTRGQALGDVMALIPAEGELGAHLHLALRQNDEAVEPLLPD
;
A
#
# COMPACT_ATOMS: atom_id res chain seq x y z
N MET A 1 -25.33 57.83 -24.65
CA MET A 1 -24.13 57.89 -23.77
C MET A 1 -24.14 56.72 -22.73
N PHE A 2 -25.22 56.38 -22.09
CA PHE A 2 -25.29 55.27 -21.09
C PHE A 2 -25.17 53.84 -21.67
N GLN A 3 -25.62 53.59 -22.89
CA GLN A 3 -25.54 52.26 -23.54
C GLN A 3 -24.10 51.86 -23.87
N THR A 4 -23.28 52.84 -24.32
CA THR A 4 -21.89 52.60 -24.66
C THR A 4 -21.00 52.34 -23.44
N LEU A 5 -21.34 52.90 -22.27
CA LEU A 5 -20.64 52.67 -21.02
C LEU A 5 -20.90 51.27 -20.48
N LYS A 6 -22.17 50.77 -20.52
CA LYS A 6 -22.51 49.39 -20.11
C LYS A 6 -21.83 48.34 -20.99
N ALA A 7 -21.77 48.56 -22.31
CA ALA A 7 -21.08 47.65 -23.23
C ALA A 7 -19.59 47.55 -22.93
N ARG A 8 -18.93 48.69 -22.66
CA ARG A 8 -17.49 48.72 -22.30
C ARG A 8 -17.18 48.04 -20.96
N LEU A 9 -18.08 48.19 -19.96
CA LEU A 9 -17.96 47.53 -18.67
C LEU A 9 -18.14 46.01 -18.79
N HIS A 10 -19.08 45.55 -19.61
CA HIS A 10 -19.30 44.14 -19.87
C HIS A 10 -18.05 43.51 -20.57
N GLN A 11 -17.53 44.17 -21.58
CA GLN A 11 -16.37 43.71 -22.33
C GLN A 11 -15.12 43.67 -21.44
N ALA A 12 -14.91 44.64 -20.55
CA ALA A 12 -13.81 44.64 -19.57
C ALA A 12 -13.94 43.52 -18.56
N ARG A 13 -15.17 43.19 -18.11
CA ARG A 13 -15.41 42.09 -17.19
C ARG A 13 -15.10 40.73 -17.83
N GLU A 14 -15.53 40.50 -19.07
CA GLU A 14 -15.24 39.26 -19.81
C GLU A 14 -13.71 39.10 -20.00
N TRP A 15 -13.02 40.17 -20.42
CA TRP A 15 -11.57 40.18 -20.56
C TRP A 15 -10.84 39.89 -19.23
N LEU A 16 -11.36 40.40 -18.11
CA LEU A 16 -10.76 40.18 -16.79
C LEU A 16 -10.96 38.72 -16.32
N LEU A 17 -12.10 38.09 -16.65
CA LEU A 17 -12.39 36.70 -16.35
C LEU A 17 -11.50 35.77 -17.16
N ASP A 18 -11.30 36.05 -18.46
CA ASP A 18 -10.42 35.26 -19.33
C ASP A 18 -8.96 35.37 -18.88
N TYR A 19 -8.53 36.56 -18.47
CA TYR A 19 -7.15 36.75 -17.94
C TYR A 19 -6.98 36.06 -16.58
N ALA A 20 -7.97 36.13 -15.69
CA ALA A 20 -7.92 35.43 -14.41
C ALA A 20 -7.82 33.90 -14.60
N TYR A 21 -8.56 33.33 -15.58
CA TYR A 21 -8.47 31.91 -15.91
C TYR A 21 -7.06 31.52 -16.38
N LEU A 22 -6.44 32.31 -17.25
CA LEU A 22 -5.07 32.05 -17.73
C LEU A 22 -4.02 32.13 -16.59
N VAL A 23 -4.20 33.08 -15.67
CA VAL A 23 -3.30 33.22 -14.50
C VAL A 23 -3.46 32.04 -13.56
N THR A 24 -4.70 31.59 -13.29
CA THR A 24 -4.96 30.42 -12.43
C THR A 24 -4.44 29.13 -13.06
N LEU A 25 -4.61 28.96 -14.38
CA LEU A 25 -4.08 27.82 -15.12
C LEU A 25 -2.55 27.82 -15.08
N GLY A 26 -1.91 28.96 -15.31
CA GLY A 26 -0.45 29.09 -15.22
C GLY A 26 0.10 28.80 -13.83
N ALA A 27 -0.58 29.29 -12.78
CA ALA A 27 -0.22 28.98 -11.39
C ALA A 27 -0.35 27.48 -11.08
N MET A 28 -1.38 26.83 -11.57
CA MET A 28 -1.60 25.40 -11.38
C MET A 28 -0.52 24.55 -12.07
N ILE A 29 -0.12 24.91 -13.29
CA ILE A 29 0.98 24.27 -14.01
C ILE A 29 2.31 24.46 -13.26
N ALA A 30 2.57 25.66 -12.73
CA ALA A 30 3.78 25.95 -11.97
C ALA A 30 3.87 25.14 -10.67
N VAL A 31 2.75 24.94 -9.97
CA VAL A 31 2.68 24.07 -8.77
C VAL A 31 2.98 22.63 -9.13
N ILE A 32 2.39 22.10 -10.21
CA ILE A 32 2.62 20.70 -10.65
C ILE A 32 4.09 20.50 -11.04
N ALA A 33 4.67 21.44 -11.81
CA ALA A 33 6.09 21.37 -12.18
C ALA A 33 7.03 21.50 -10.95
N GLY A 34 6.68 22.37 -10.00
CA GLY A 34 7.44 22.56 -8.76
C GLY A 34 7.43 21.30 -7.87
N THR A 35 6.28 20.63 -7.75
CA THR A 35 6.19 19.37 -6.99
C THR A 35 6.99 18.25 -7.65
N ALA A 36 6.99 18.14 -8.99
CA ALA A 36 7.78 17.15 -9.70
C ALA A 36 9.29 17.35 -9.49
N LEU A 37 9.77 18.59 -9.58
CA LEU A 37 11.19 18.92 -9.33
C LEU A 37 11.58 18.69 -7.87
N TYR A 38 10.69 18.99 -6.92
CA TYR A 38 10.93 18.77 -5.50
C TYR A 38 11.04 17.27 -5.15
N THR A 39 10.16 16.43 -5.72
CA THR A 39 10.23 14.98 -5.51
C THR A 39 11.49 14.37 -6.14
N ASP A 40 11.93 14.86 -7.30
CA ASP A 40 13.17 14.40 -7.91
C ASP A 40 14.41 14.79 -7.08
N HIS A 41 14.41 16.00 -6.51
CA HIS A 41 15.45 16.46 -5.61
C HIS A 41 15.55 15.61 -4.33
N LEU A 42 14.40 15.21 -3.74
CA LEU A 42 14.38 14.33 -2.57
C LEU A 42 14.94 12.93 -2.90
N ARG A 43 14.59 12.37 -4.06
CA ARG A 43 15.14 11.08 -4.52
C ARG A 43 16.64 11.12 -4.76
N GLN A 44 17.17 12.24 -5.25
CA GLN A 44 18.62 12.42 -5.41
C GLN A 44 19.34 12.49 -4.06
N GLN A 45 18.76 13.11 -3.04
CA GLN A 45 19.33 13.15 -1.69
C GLN A 45 19.39 11.77 -1.05
N GLU A 46 18.36 10.93 -1.20
CA GLU A 46 18.37 9.54 -0.72
C GLU A 46 19.46 8.69 -1.40
N ASN A 47 19.65 8.85 -2.72
CA ASN A 47 20.69 8.16 -3.45
C ASN A 47 22.12 8.59 -3.07
N VAL A 48 22.33 9.84 -2.68
CA VAL A 48 23.64 10.33 -2.21
C VAL A 48 23.96 9.80 -0.81
N GLN A 49 22.95 9.60 0.05
CA GLN A 49 23.12 9.08 1.41
C GLN A 49 23.39 7.56 1.43
N ALA A 50 22.95 6.84 0.38
CA ALA A 50 23.24 5.41 0.19
C ALA A 50 24.66 5.13 -0.32
N ALA A 51 25.40 6.16 -0.75
CA ALA A 51 26.76 6.04 -1.33
C ALA A 51 27.90 6.43 -0.36
N ALA A 52 27.71 6.32 0.96
CA ALA A 52 28.81 6.49 1.91
C ALA A 52 29.71 5.24 1.90
N PRO A 53 31.02 5.37 1.68
CA PRO A 53 31.92 4.23 1.60
C PRO A 53 32.10 3.55 2.96
N ALA A 54 31.95 2.22 2.98
CA ALA A 54 32.32 1.38 4.11
C ALA A 54 33.84 1.43 4.32
N PRO A 55 34.36 1.30 5.56
CA PRO A 55 35.77 1.37 5.83
C PRO A 55 36.52 0.17 5.20
N GLU A 56 37.56 0.50 4.50
CA GLU A 56 38.51 -0.37 3.82
C GLU A 56 39.29 -1.25 4.85
N VAL A 57 39.10 -2.56 4.81
CA VAL A 57 39.96 -3.53 5.52
C VAL A 57 40.89 -4.15 4.49
N ALA A 58 42.17 -3.97 4.75
CA ALA A 58 43.28 -4.33 3.89
C ALA A 58 43.37 -5.80 3.51
N SER A 59 43.56 -6.02 2.25
CA SER A 59 44.44 -6.96 1.52
C SER A 59 44.77 -8.35 2.09
N ALA A 60 44.33 -9.37 1.37
CA ALA A 60 45.14 -10.54 1.04
C ALA A 60 44.72 -11.08 -0.33
N SER A 61 45.67 -11.04 -1.27
CA SER A 61 45.55 -11.64 -2.59
C SER A 61 45.67 -13.15 -2.49
N PRO A 62 44.82 -13.93 -3.14
CA PRO A 62 45.22 -15.21 -3.70
C PRO A 62 44.91 -15.35 -5.20
N ALA A 63 45.73 -16.17 -5.82
CA ALA A 63 45.89 -16.54 -7.21
C ALA A 63 44.62 -17.05 -7.91
N PRO A 64 44.63 -17.16 -9.28
CA PRO A 64 43.43 -17.37 -10.09
C PRO A 64 42.93 -18.82 -9.97
N SER A 65 41.69 -18.98 -9.59
CA SER A 65 40.99 -20.27 -9.62
C SER A 65 39.85 -20.24 -10.64
N ALA A 66 39.73 -21.36 -11.33
CA ALA A 66 38.89 -21.71 -12.45
C ALA A 66 37.46 -21.15 -12.43
N SER A 67 37.00 -20.73 -13.62
CA SER A 67 35.64 -20.40 -13.96
C SER A 67 34.66 -21.52 -13.57
N PRO A 68 33.64 -21.26 -12.72
CA PRO A 68 32.59 -22.24 -12.54
C PRO A 68 31.58 -22.14 -13.68
N SER A 69 31.24 -23.29 -14.26
CA SER A 69 30.13 -23.55 -15.16
C SER A 69 28.81 -23.01 -14.58
N PRO A 70 27.88 -22.47 -15.39
CA PRO A 70 26.64 -21.99 -14.87
C PRO A 70 25.83 -23.14 -14.25
N LEU A 71 25.58 -23.03 -12.94
CA LEU A 71 24.61 -23.87 -12.24
C LEU A 71 23.23 -23.65 -12.86
N PRO A 72 22.41 -24.68 -13.05
CA PRO A 72 21.03 -24.49 -13.48
C PRO A 72 20.29 -23.62 -12.45
N THR A 73 19.75 -22.51 -12.93
CA THR A 73 18.85 -21.65 -12.16
C THR A 73 17.63 -22.48 -11.77
N LEU A 74 17.60 -22.95 -10.54
CA LEU A 74 16.40 -23.56 -9.97
C LEU A 74 15.33 -22.48 -9.93
N ALA A 75 14.19 -22.73 -10.58
CA ALA A 75 13.00 -21.90 -10.44
C ALA A 75 12.72 -21.69 -8.94
N PRO A 76 12.26 -20.48 -8.50
CA PRO A 76 11.97 -20.23 -7.10
C PRO A 76 10.95 -21.25 -6.62
N VAL A 77 11.37 -22.10 -5.68
CA VAL A 77 10.47 -23.01 -4.97
C VAL A 77 9.54 -22.12 -4.16
N ARG A 78 8.27 -22.06 -4.56
CA ARG A 78 7.22 -21.47 -3.75
C ARG A 78 7.04 -22.36 -2.51
N ILE A 79 7.66 -21.96 -1.42
CA ILE A 79 7.46 -22.62 -0.12
C ILE A 79 6.01 -22.27 0.29
N PRO A 80 5.14 -23.26 0.57
CA PRO A 80 3.80 -22.96 1.02
C PRO A 80 3.87 -22.11 2.30
N THR A 81 3.29 -20.93 2.23
CA THR A 81 3.37 -19.88 3.25
C THR A 81 2.53 -20.19 4.51
N THR A 82 1.93 -21.36 4.61
CA THR A 82 1.08 -21.77 5.75
C THR A 82 1.85 -22.27 6.95
N PHE A 83 3.12 -22.73 6.78
CA PHE A 83 3.87 -23.31 7.89
C PHE A 83 4.13 -22.28 8.99
N GLY A 84 3.59 -22.53 10.17
CA GLY A 84 3.75 -21.65 11.33
C GLY A 84 2.84 -20.41 11.34
N ALA A 85 1.87 -20.28 10.44
CA ALA A 85 0.87 -19.21 10.49
C ALA A 85 -0.26 -19.53 11.48
N VAL A 86 -0.97 -18.50 11.96
CA VAL A 86 -2.26 -18.62 12.66
C VAL A 86 -3.33 -17.86 11.87
N ARG A 87 -4.59 -18.23 12.08
CA ARG A 87 -5.71 -17.49 11.49
C ARG A 87 -5.79 -16.10 12.15
N PRO A 88 -5.94 -15.02 11.35
CA PRO A 88 -5.98 -13.67 11.91
C PRO A 88 -7.31 -13.33 12.61
N VAL A 89 -8.42 -13.97 12.19
CA VAL A 89 -9.77 -13.91 12.78
C VAL A 89 -10.42 -15.27 12.72
N SER A 90 -11.50 -15.47 13.46
CA SER A 90 -12.15 -16.79 13.62
C SER A 90 -13.01 -17.21 12.42
N GLY A 91 -13.49 -16.26 11.64
CA GLY A 91 -14.47 -16.49 10.58
C GLY A 91 -13.91 -17.17 9.32
N LYS A 92 -14.84 -17.59 8.45
CA LYS A 92 -14.51 -18.22 7.17
C LYS A 92 -14.25 -17.18 6.09
N ALA A 93 -13.59 -17.59 5.00
CA ALA A 93 -13.48 -16.78 3.81
C ALA A 93 -14.87 -16.51 3.20
N ILE A 94 -15.16 -15.23 2.92
CA ILE A 94 -16.41 -14.76 2.32
C ILE A 94 -16.20 -14.21 0.91
N ARG A 95 -14.98 -13.71 0.61
CA ARG A 95 -14.54 -13.36 -0.74
C ARG A 95 -13.11 -13.83 -0.92
N SER A 96 -12.87 -14.56 -2.01
CA SER A 96 -11.56 -15.12 -2.33
C SER A 96 -10.69 -14.14 -3.07
N PHE A 97 -9.38 -14.40 -3.06
CA PHE A 97 -8.42 -13.74 -3.93
C PHE A 97 -8.83 -13.91 -5.40
N SER A 98 -8.76 -12.83 -6.16
CA SER A 98 -8.98 -12.84 -7.61
C SER A 98 -8.05 -11.87 -8.30
N ALA A 99 -7.20 -12.39 -9.20
CA ALA A 99 -6.42 -11.58 -10.13
C ALA A 99 -7.28 -11.07 -11.31
N GLN A 100 -8.45 -11.69 -11.54
CA GLN A 100 -9.41 -11.25 -12.55
C GLN A 100 -10.34 -10.19 -11.96
N PRO A 101 -10.85 -9.26 -12.79
CA PRO A 101 -11.81 -8.27 -12.31
C PRO A 101 -13.06 -8.93 -11.75
N VAL A 102 -13.46 -8.52 -10.56
CA VAL A 102 -14.74 -8.80 -9.91
C VAL A 102 -15.50 -7.50 -9.73
N PHE A 103 -16.83 -7.55 -9.65
CA PHE A 103 -17.62 -6.34 -9.45
C PHE A 103 -17.60 -5.92 -7.98
N TRP A 104 -17.21 -4.68 -7.71
CA TRP A 104 -17.21 -4.06 -6.38
C TRP A 104 -18.48 -3.23 -6.24
N GLN A 105 -19.47 -3.76 -5.56
CA GLN A 105 -20.80 -3.17 -5.46
C GLN A 105 -20.77 -1.79 -4.79
N ALA A 106 -20.01 -1.65 -3.70
CA ALA A 106 -19.92 -0.38 -2.99
C ALA A 106 -19.21 0.74 -3.80
N LEU A 107 -18.34 0.37 -4.74
CA LEU A 107 -17.58 1.30 -5.57
C LEU A 107 -18.14 1.40 -7.00
N ASP A 108 -19.14 0.60 -7.36
CA ASP A 108 -19.75 0.50 -8.70
C ASP A 108 -18.72 0.34 -9.84
N CYS A 109 -17.72 -0.54 -9.63
CA CYS A 109 -16.65 -0.73 -10.60
C CYS A 109 -16.16 -2.19 -10.68
N TRP A 110 -15.48 -2.52 -11.78
CA TRP A 110 -14.82 -3.81 -11.99
C TRP A 110 -13.32 -3.67 -11.74
N GLN A 111 -12.81 -4.38 -10.75
CA GLN A 111 -11.36 -4.43 -10.45
C GLN A 111 -10.97 -5.77 -9.84
N ALA A 112 -9.67 -6.09 -9.86
CA ALA A 112 -9.17 -7.28 -9.18
C ALA A 112 -9.40 -7.18 -7.66
N HIS A 113 -9.54 -8.32 -7.01
CA HIS A 113 -9.58 -8.44 -5.55
C HIS A 113 -8.32 -9.20 -5.07
N PRO A 114 -7.15 -8.50 -4.94
CA PRO A 114 -5.88 -9.15 -4.61
C PRO A 114 -5.74 -9.40 -3.11
N ALA A 115 -6.79 -9.92 -2.49
CA ALA A 115 -6.92 -10.17 -1.06
C ALA A 115 -7.86 -11.34 -0.77
N LEU A 116 -7.94 -11.71 0.49
CA LEU A 116 -8.88 -12.68 1.04
C LEU A 116 -9.70 -11.98 2.14
N ASP A 117 -11.02 -11.98 2.01
CA ASP A 117 -11.89 -11.42 3.03
C ASP A 117 -12.38 -12.52 3.97
N LEU A 118 -12.19 -12.29 5.25
CA LEU A 118 -12.54 -13.20 6.31
C LEU A 118 -13.68 -12.62 7.14
N ALA A 119 -14.81 -13.30 7.21
CA ALA A 119 -15.90 -12.89 8.09
C ALA A 119 -15.38 -12.72 9.53
N ALA A 120 -15.86 -11.71 10.21
CA ALA A 120 -15.51 -11.44 11.61
C ALA A 120 -16.70 -10.76 12.32
N GLU A 121 -16.72 -10.84 13.64
CA GLU A 121 -17.67 -10.05 14.41
C GLU A 121 -17.14 -8.61 14.57
N PRO A 122 -18.03 -7.60 14.60
CA PRO A 122 -17.62 -6.24 14.93
C PRO A 122 -16.91 -6.18 16.28
N GLY A 123 -15.68 -5.63 16.30
CA GLY A 123 -14.84 -5.57 17.49
C GLY A 123 -14.05 -6.86 17.77
N GLU A 124 -14.13 -7.89 16.91
CA GLU A 124 -13.22 -9.04 17.01
C GLU A 124 -11.78 -8.60 16.83
N THR A 125 -10.90 -9.05 17.70
CA THR A 125 -9.47 -8.68 17.62
C THR A 125 -8.78 -9.47 16.53
N ALA A 126 -8.28 -8.76 15.53
CA ALA A 126 -7.43 -9.33 14.48
C ALA A 126 -6.00 -9.52 15.01
N VAL A 127 -5.44 -10.72 14.76
CA VAL A 127 -4.10 -11.08 15.22
C VAL A 127 -3.12 -11.26 14.08
N CYS A 128 -1.83 -11.06 14.37
CA CYS A 128 -0.75 -11.25 13.43
C CYS A 128 -0.60 -12.71 13.02
N MET A 129 -0.62 -13.01 11.72
CA MET A 129 -0.50 -14.38 11.22
C MET A 129 0.86 -15.00 11.51
N ARG A 130 1.94 -14.20 11.46
CA ARG A 130 3.33 -14.65 11.62
C ARG A 130 4.17 -13.57 12.27
N ASP A 131 5.33 -13.98 12.81
CA ASP A 131 6.31 -13.03 13.33
C ASP A 131 6.80 -12.07 12.23
N GLY A 132 7.03 -10.82 12.61
CA GLY A 132 7.48 -9.80 11.68
C GLY A 132 7.65 -8.44 12.30
N THR A 133 7.77 -7.44 11.43
CA THR A 133 7.88 -6.03 11.80
C THR A 133 6.77 -5.23 11.12
N VAL A 134 6.06 -4.41 11.85
CA VAL A 134 5.07 -3.47 11.29
C VAL A 134 5.80 -2.43 10.44
N ILE A 135 5.58 -2.43 9.14
CA ILE A 135 6.21 -1.48 8.22
C ILE A 135 5.32 -0.26 7.94
N SER A 136 4.02 -0.38 8.16
CA SER A 136 3.06 0.70 7.98
C SER A 136 1.86 0.51 8.90
N CYS A 137 1.35 1.61 9.44
CA CYS A 137 0.13 1.67 10.23
C CYS A 137 -0.57 2.98 9.87
N LEU A 138 -1.55 2.92 8.97
CA LEU A 138 -2.21 4.07 8.37
C LEU A 138 -3.72 3.92 8.50
N ARG A 139 -4.45 5.03 8.37
CA ARG A 139 -5.91 5.04 8.33
C ARG A 139 -6.40 5.84 7.14
N ASP A 140 -7.43 5.34 6.47
CA ASP A 140 -8.23 6.09 5.50
C ASP A 140 -9.74 5.87 5.72
N ASP A 141 -10.55 6.61 4.97
CA ASP A 141 -12.01 6.62 5.16
C ASP A 141 -12.71 5.45 4.44
N LEU A 142 -12.05 4.76 3.51
CA LEU A 142 -12.62 3.65 2.76
C LEU A 142 -12.36 2.29 3.41
N TRP A 143 -11.20 2.14 4.04
CA TRP A 143 -10.72 0.85 4.55
C TRP A 143 -10.53 0.82 6.06
N GLY A 144 -10.65 1.97 6.76
CA GLY A 144 -10.32 2.09 8.17
C GLY A 144 -8.81 2.05 8.41
N TRP A 145 -8.36 1.41 9.50
CA TRP A 145 -6.95 1.22 9.76
C TRP A 145 -6.37 0.07 8.95
N HIS A 146 -5.16 0.30 8.43
CA HIS A 146 -4.33 -0.68 7.74
C HIS A 146 -3.07 -0.92 8.54
N VAL A 147 -2.79 -2.17 8.85
CA VAL A 147 -1.54 -2.59 9.46
C VAL A 147 -0.81 -3.50 8.48
N ALA A 148 0.33 -3.07 7.96
CA ALA A 148 1.18 -3.88 7.10
C ALA A 148 2.36 -4.44 7.90
N VAL A 149 2.50 -5.76 7.88
CA VAL A 149 3.57 -6.49 8.58
C VAL A 149 4.47 -7.16 7.56
N ARG A 150 5.75 -6.82 7.58
CA ARG A 150 6.78 -7.58 6.87
C ARG A 150 7.12 -8.80 7.69
N GLN A 151 6.81 -9.97 7.17
CA GLN A 151 7.06 -11.25 7.81
C GLN A 151 8.54 -11.67 7.68
N THR A 152 8.97 -12.64 8.45
CA THR A 152 10.37 -13.12 8.48
C THR A 152 10.84 -13.74 7.16
N ASP A 153 9.90 -14.19 6.30
CA ASP A 153 10.19 -14.69 4.95
C ASP A 153 10.26 -13.59 3.88
N GLY A 154 10.16 -12.31 4.29
CA GLY A 154 10.19 -11.14 3.41
C GLY A 154 8.84 -10.78 2.78
N SER A 155 7.81 -11.60 2.91
CA SER A 155 6.47 -11.28 2.45
C SER A 155 5.85 -10.15 3.28
N VAL A 156 4.90 -9.40 2.70
CA VAL A 156 4.17 -8.34 3.38
C VAL A 156 2.70 -8.72 3.46
N CYS A 157 2.21 -8.86 4.68
CA CYS A 157 0.81 -9.10 4.97
C CYS A 157 0.15 -7.80 5.46
N THR A 158 -0.91 -7.37 4.78
CA THR A 158 -1.68 -6.16 5.14
C THR A 158 -3.04 -6.57 5.67
N TYR A 159 -3.36 -6.06 6.85
CA TYR A 159 -4.61 -6.26 7.57
C TYR A 159 -5.41 -4.97 7.49
N SER A 160 -6.53 -4.96 6.78
CA SER A 160 -7.40 -3.78 6.59
C SER A 160 -8.79 -4.04 7.15
N GLY A 161 -9.58 -2.99 7.34
CA GLY A 161 -10.91 -3.12 7.96
C GLY A 161 -10.86 -3.09 9.48
N LEU A 162 -9.84 -2.41 10.04
CA LEU A 162 -9.73 -2.27 11.48
C LEU A 162 -10.31 -0.92 11.95
N SER A 163 -11.05 -0.94 13.06
CA SER A 163 -11.60 0.24 13.73
C SER A 163 -10.53 1.00 14.52
N CYS A 164 -9.54 0.27 15.03
CA CYS A 164 -8.38 0.81 15.72
C CYS A 164 -7.13 0.00 15.38
N ALA A 165 -5.95 0.60 15.58
CA ALA A 165 -4.68 -0.11 15.55
C ALA A 165 -4.09 -0.16 16.96
N LEU A 166 -3.63 -1.35 17.37
CA LEU A 166 -3.01 -1.60 18.68
C LEU A 166 -1.48 -1.65 18.58
N VAL A 167 -0.94 -1.42 17.39
CA VAL A 167 0.49 -1.43 17.06
C VAL A 167 0.86 -0.18 16.28
N GLN A 168 2.16 0.07 16.15
CA GLN A 168 2.69 1.21 15.39
C GLN A 168 3.81 0.78 14.44
N ALA A 169 4.08 1.59 13.43
CA ALA A 169 5.18 1.34 12.48
C ALA A 169 6.53 1.24 13.21
N GLY A 170 7.36 0.30 12.77
CA GLY A 170 8.64 -0.05 13.40
C GLY A 170 8.55 -1.07 14.54
N GLN A 171 7.36 -1.40 15.03
CA GLN A 171 7.17 -2.37 16.11
C GLN A 171 7.37 -3.80 15.60
N ASN A 172 8.14 -4.61 16.33
CA ASN A 172 8.18 -6.06 16.13
C ASN A 172 6.92 -6.69 16.71
N VAL A 173 6.32 -7.59 15.96
CA VAL A 173 5.11 -8.32 16.35
C VAL A 173 5.36 -9.82 16.23
N THR A 174 4.74 -10.58 17.11
CA THR A 174 4.79 -12.03 17.12
C THR A 174 3.49 -12.63 16.59
N ARG A 175 3.56 -13.84 16.10
CA ARG A 175 2.40 -14.63 15.71
C ARG A 175 1.35 -14.67 16.82
N GLY A 176 0.09 -14.38 16.49
CA GLY A 176 -1.01 -14.31 17.45
C GLY A 176 -1.10 -13.01 18.25
N GLN A 177 -0.17 -12.09 18.08
CA GLN A 177 -0.23 -10.77 18.71
C GLN A 177 -1.38 -9.95 18.13
N ALA A 178 -2.15 -9.27 18.98
CA ALA A 178 -3.22 -8.35 18.56
C ALA A 178 -2.67 -7.20 17.74
N LEU A 179 -3.31 -6.92 16.61
CA LEU A 179 -2.98 -5.82 15.69
C LEU A 179 -4.00 -4.70 15.74
N GLY A 180 -5.27 -5.00 15.99
CA GLY A 180 -6.39 -4.08 16.01
C GLY A 180 -7.71 -4.81 16.10
N ASP A 181 -8.81 -4.08 16.22
CA ASP A 181 -10.15 -4.64 16.27
C ASP A 181 -10.89 -4.41 14.95
N VAL A 182 -11.61 -5.42 14.47
CA VAL A 182 -12.35 -5.38 13.21
C VAL A 182 -13.48 -4.36 13.30
N MET A 183 -13.63 -3.54 12.26
CA MET A 183 -14.70 -2.56 12.17
C MET A 183 -16.03 -3.22 11.75
N ALA A 184 -17.14 -2.59 12.11
CA ALA A 184 -18.47 -3.11 11.79
C ALA A 184 -18.78 -3.11 10.28
N LEU A 185 -18.14 -2.23 9.52
CA LEU A 185 -18.37 -2.07 8.08
C LEU A 185 -17.12 -1.45 7.44
N ILE A 186 -16.59 -2.08 6.40
CA ILE A 186 -15.59 -1.49 5.51
C ILE A 186 -16.33 -0.74 4.40
N PRO A 187 -16.22 0.60 4.30
CA PRO A 187 -16.98 1.36 3.29
C PRO A 187 -16.72 0.91 1.84
N ALA A 188 -15.49 0.50 1.52
CA ALA A 188 -15.13 0.01 0.19
C ALA A 188 -15.81 -1.32 -0.17
N GLU A 189 -16.24 -2.10 0.83
CA GLU A 189 -16.84 -3.45 0.70
C GLU A 189 -18.08 -3.60 1.59
N GLY A 190 -18.90 -2.54 1.63
CA GLY A 190 -20.04 -2.41 2.54
C GLY A 190 -21.10 -3.52 2.43
N GLU A 191 -21.15 -4.21 1.30
CA GLU A 191 -22.07 -5.34 1.07
C GLU A 191 -21.70 -6.61 1.84
N LEU A 192 -20.46 -6.73 2.32
CA LEU A 192 -19.98 -7.96 2.99
C LEU A 192 -20.20 -7.96 4.51
N GLY A 193 -20.58 -6.82 5.10
CA GLY A 193 -20.69 -6.69 6.56
C GLY A 193 -19.31 -6.60 7.24
N ALA A 194 -19.24 -6.98 8.51
CA ALA A 194 -17.98 -6.96 9.26
C ALA A 194 -17.05 -8.08 8.79
N HIS A 195 -15.84 -7.74 8.41
CA HIS A 195 -14.83 -8.68 7.94
C HIS A 195 -13.43 -8.10 8.05
N LEU A 196 -12.43 -8.95 7.96
CA LEU A 196 -11.03 -8.56 7.81
C LEU A 196 -10.62 -8.74 6.34
N HIS A 197 -10.17 -7.66 5.70
CA HIS A 197 -9.58 -7.69 4.37
C HIS A 197 -8.08 -7.95 4.50
N LEU A 198 -7.63 -9.12 4.04
CA LEU A 198 -6.28 -9.65 4.21
C LEU A 198 -5.55 -9.73 2.87
N ALA A 199 -4.60 -8.87 2.61
CA ALA A 199 -3.77 -8.88 1.41
C ALA A 199 -2.36 -9.41 1.70
N LEU A 200 -1.84 -10.29 0.85
CA LEU A 200 -0.47 -10.81 0.93
C LEU A 200 0.32 -10.47 -0.33
N ARG A 201 1.52 -9.94 -0.16
CA ARG A 201 2.46 -9.69 -1.26
C ARG A 201 3.75 -10.46 -1.03
N GLN A 202 4.26 -11.07 -2.09
CA GLN A 202 5.56 -11.73 -2.11
C GLN A 202 6.34 -11.26 -3.34
N ASN A 203 7.54 -10.74 -3.15
CA ASN A 203 8.35 -10.12 -4.22
C ASN A 203 7.57 -9.05 -5.01
N ASP A 204 6.83 -8.19 -4.29
CA ASP A 204 5.96 -7.14 -4.83
C ASP A 204 4.79 -7.62 -5.69
N GLU A 205 4.57 -8.91 -5.82
CA GLU A 205 3.38 -9.50 -6.44
C GLU A 205 2.33 -9.85 -5.40
N ALA A 206 1.05 -9.56 -5.71
CA ALA A 206 -0.06 -10.02 -4.88
C ALA A 206 -0.23 -11.53 -5.03
N VAL A 207 -0.33 -12.22 -3.91
CA VAL A 207 -0.52 -13.67 -3.85
C VAL A 207 -1.68 -14.01 -2.93
N GLU A 208 -2.33 -15.13 -3.18
CA GLU A 208 -3.42 -15.60 -2.33
C GLU A 208 -2.91 -15.92 -0.92
N PRO A 209 -3.50 -15.33 0.15
CA PRO A 209 -3.18 -15.71 1.52
C PRO A 209 -3.65 -17.14 1.80
N LEU A 210 -2.70 -18.03 2.11
CA LEU A 210 -3.04 -19.39 2.54
C LEU A 210 -3.18 -19.42 4.06
N LEU A 211 -4.36 -19.80 4.54
CA LEU A 211 -4.67 -19.90 5.96
C LEU A 211 -4.47 -21.33 6.45
N PRO A 212 -4.06 -21.52 7.71
CA PRO A 212 -4.13 -22.83 8.35
C PRO A 212 -5.58 -23.24 8.57
N ASP A 213 -5.84 -24.55 8.58
CA ASP A 213 -7.13 -25.15 8.90
C ASP A 213 -7.59 -24.85 10.32
#